data_b5aff5b5c56e026ed8a19aac7f2bd637
#
_entry.id   b5aff5b5c56e026ed8a19aac7f2bd637
#
_cell.length_a   1.000
_cell.length_b   1.000
_cell.length_c   1.000
_cell.angle_alpha   90.00
_cell.angle_beta   90.00
_cell.angle_gamma   90.00
#
_symmetry.space_group_name_H-M   'P 1'
#
loop_
_entity.id
_entity.type
_entity.pdbx_description
1 polymer ?
#
loop_
_entity_poly.entity_id
_entity_poly.type
_entity_poly.pdbx_seq_one_letter_code
_entity_poly.pdbx_strand_id
1 'polypeptide(L)'
;MGQELLNTAEAARFLRVSQASIRRWSDAGILVSRRVGRRGERRFTEPDLVQFMNRTEKPSLRTARAAIQVAGVPIPVPGHLATFYSSDAGRMRLTVPFLAEGLRSRQPCFLAATDDVLKVYMKALENQDGIDLNQVVASGLLSAVGFDGATVDRAIAHWEGEFAEVLSHGESVIRHVGEMATVRRMFPSEDEMLRFEQAYDVMCRRYPVAAICQYDVREFDGIAMLRVLKAHPDLFELRLATFLN
;
A
#
# COMPACT_ATOMS: atom_id res chain seq x y z
N MET A 1 7.08 -0.97 -38.18
CA MET A 1 7.85 -0.14 -37.25
C MET A 1 8.24 -1.05 -36.06
N GLY A 2 9.55 -1.20 -35.79
CA GLY A 2 10.01 -2.01 -34.65
C GLY A 2 9.62 -1.36 -33.34
N GLN A 3 9.06 -2.12 -32.42
CA GLN A 3 8.79 -1.64 -31.06
C GLN A 3 10.13 -1.37 -30.35
N GLU A 4 10.29 -0.17 -29.81
CA GLU A 4 11.46 0.20 -29.04
C GLU A 4 11.52 -0.64 -27.76
N LEU A 5 12.70 -1.22 -27.48
CA LEU A 5 12.91 -2.11 -26.35
C LEU A 5 13.69 -1.37 -25.27
N LEU A 6 13.03 -1.05 -24.18
CA LEU A 6 13.61 -0.41 -23.00
C LEU A 6 14.46 -1.40 -22.18
N ASN A 7 15.60 -0.96 -21.70
CA ASN A 7 16.40 -1.71 -20.75
C ASN A 7 15.87 -1.58 -19.31
N THR A 8 16.48 -2.29 -18.35
CA THR A 8 16.05 -2.28 -16.93
C THR A 8 16.08 -0.87 -16.32
N ALA A 9 17.08 -0.03 -16.68
CA ALA A 9 17.21 1.32 -16.13
C ALA A 9 16.13 2.27 -16.73
N GLU A 10 15.83 2.11 -18.01
CA GLU A 10 14.78 2.86 -18.68
C GLU A 10 13.39 2.47 -18.18
N ALA A 11 13.13 1.17 -18.01
CA ALA A 11 11.90 0.66 -17.41
C ALA A 11 11.73 1.16 -15.95
N ALA A 12 12.81 1.20 -15.19
CA ALA A 12 12.81 1.73 -13.82
C ALA A 12 12.45 3.22 -13.78
N ARG A 13 13.01 4.01 -14.69
CA ARG A 13 12.66 5.44 -14.84
C ARG A 13 11.21 5.63 -15.29
N PHE A 14 10.75 4.82 -16.22
CA PHE A 14 9.38 4.87 -16.73
C PHE A 14 8.36 4.61 -15.63
N LEU A 15 8.57 3.55 -14.83
CA LEU A 15 7.71 3.17 -13.70
C LEU A 15 8.02 3.95 -12.41
N ARG A 16 9.06 4.82 -12.41
CA ARG A 16 9.53 5.60 -11.25
C ARG A 16 9.87 4.73 -10.03
N VAL A 17 10.50 3.59 -10.28
CA VAL A 17 10.94 2.64 -9.25
C VAL A 17 12.42 2.32 -9.40
N SER A 18 13.00 1.53 -8.49
CA SER A 18 14.37 1.08 -8.61
C SER A 18 14.55 -0.01 -9.67
N GLN A 19 15.77 -0.16 -10.18
CA GLN A 19 16.11 -1.26 -11.07
C GLN A 19 15.98 -2.63 -10.37
N ALA A 20 16.17 -2.68 -9.06
CA ALA A 20 16.02 -3.90 -8.27
C ALA A 20 14.55 -4.37 -8.26
N SER A 21 13.60 -3.43 -8.11
CA SER A 21 12.16 -3.72 -8.21
C SER A 21 11.81 -4.27 -9.60
N ILE A 22 12.31 -3.66 -10.68
CA ILE A 22 12.10 -4.16 -12.04
C ILE A 22 12.61 -5.58 -12.22
N ARG A 23 13.83 -5.87 -11.71
CA ARG A 23 14.40 -7.22 -11.79
C ARG A 23 13.54 -8.23 -11.04
N ARG A 24 13.17 -7.93 -9.79
CA ARG A 24 12.34 -8.79 -8.95
C ARG A 24 10.98 -9.09 -9.60
N TRP A 25 10.30 -8.07 -10.10
CA TRP A 25 9.00 -8.26 -10.76
C TRP A 25 9.11 -9.04 -12.07
N SER A 26 10.19 -8.83 -12.82
CA SER A 26 10.49 -9.61 -14.02
C SER A 26 10.81 -11.07 -13.70
N ASP A 27 11.59 -11.33 -12.63
CA ASP A 27 11.94 -12.70 -12.22
C ASP A 27 10.73 -13.46 -11.64
N ALA A 28 9.84 -12.75 -10.97
CA ALA A 28 8.56 -13.28 -10.49
C ALA A 28 7.50 -13.45 -11.60
N GLY A 29 7.81 -13.10 -12.87
CA GLY A 29 6.87 -13.20 -13.99
C GLY A 29 5.72 -12.17 -13.96
N ILE A 30 5.78 -11.22 -13.05
CA ILE A 30 4.75 -10.19 -12.83
C ILE A 30 4.86 -9.08 -13.88
N LEU A 31 6.09 -8.67 -14.18
CA LEU A 31 6.41 -7.74 -15.26
C LEU A 31 6.95 -8.52 -16.45
N VAL A 32 6.24 -8.46 -17.56
CA VAL A 32 6.65 -9.16 -18.80
C VAL A 32 7.99 -8.58 -19.27
N SER A 33 8.96 -9.45 -19.50
CA SER A 33 10.26 -9.07 -20.05
C SER A 33 10.73 -10.08 -21.10
N ARG A 34 11.48 -9.60 -22.07
CA ARG A 34 12.16 -10.40 -23.08
C ARG A 34 13.64 -10.49 -22.74
N ARG A 35 14.23 -11.67 -22.93
CA ARG A 35 15.67 -11.87 -22.78
C ARG A 35 16.34 -11.72 -24.14
N VAL A 36 17.23 -10.75 -24.29
CA VAL A 36 17.87 -10.39 -25.56
C VAL A 36 19.40 -10.47 -25.44
N GLY A 37 20.04 -10.90 -26.51
CA GLY A 37 21.50 -11.04 -26.60
C GLY A 37 22.06 -12.24 -25.84
N ARG A 38 23.36 -12.50 -26.04
CA ARG A 38 24.09 -13.64 -25.42
C ARG A 38 24.11 -13.61 -23.90
N ARG A 39 23.98 -12.40 -23.31
CA ARG A 39 23.96 -12.20 -21.86
C ARG A 39 22.57 -12.29 -21.26
N GLY A 40 21.53 -12.53 -22.09
CA GLY A 40 20.15 -12.65 -21.62
C GLY A 40 19.63 -11.38 -20.95
N GLU A 41 20.00 -10.19 -21.48
CA GLU A 41 19.60 -8.92 -20.89
C GLU A 41 18.08 -8.73 -20.97
N ARG A 42 17.50 -8.22 -19.87
CA ARG A 42 16.07 -7.92 -19.84
C ARG A 42 15.76 -6.74 -20.73
N ARG A 43 14.72 -6.87 -21.53
CA ARG A 43 14.12 -5.80 -22.34
C ARG A 43 12.62 -5.77 -22.12
N PHE A 44 12.06 -4.59 -22.10
CA PHE A 44 10.67 -4.30 -21.84
C PHE A 44 10.11 -3.48 -22.99
N THR A 45 8.85 -3.67 -23.35
CA THR A 45 8.16 -2.75 -24.26
C THR A 45 7.37 -1.73 -23.47
N GLU A 46 7.22 -0.52 -23.99
CA GLU A 46 6.36 0.49 -23.36
C GLU A 46 4.93 -0.01 -23.14
N PRO A 47 4.27 -0.70 -24.08
CA PRO A 47 2.98 -1.31 -23.85
C PRO A 47 2.96 -2.30 -22.69
N ASP A 48 4.00 -3.12 -22.49
CA ASP A 48 4.07 -4.06 -21.36
C ASP A 48 4.20 -3.29 -20.03
N LEU A 49 4.94 -2.18 -20.00
CA LEU A 49 5.06 -1.30 -18.83
C LEU A 49 3.74 -0.58 -18.54
N VAL A 50 3.09 -0.03 -19.56
CA VAL A 50 1.76 0.58 -19.44
C VAL A 50 0.73 -0.46 -19.00
N GLN A 51 0.76 -1.67 -19.58
CA GLN A 51 -0.11 -2.75 -19.15
C GLN A 51 0.17 -3.18 -17.70
N PHE A 52 1.42 -3.19 -17.28
CA PHE A 52 1.80 -3.47 -15.90
C PHE A 52 1.26 -2.38 -14.94
N MET A 53 1.37 -1.10 -15.31
CA MET A 53 0.74 0.02 -14.58
C MET A 53 -0.78 -0.07 -14.63
N ASN A 54 -1.33 -0.43 -15.79
CA ASN A 54 -2.76 -0.55 -16.04
C ASN A 54 -3.29 -1.97 -15.79
N ARG A 55 -2.51 -2.88 -15.23
CA ARG A 55 -2.97 -4.18 -14.70
C ARG A 55 -3.89 -4.06 -13.48
N THR A 56 -4.39 -2.88 -13.27
CA THR A 56 -5.81 -2.72 -13.09
C THR A 56 -6.48 -3.19 -14.38
N GLU A 57 -6.64 -4.49 -14.57
CA GLU A 57 -7.77 -4.91 -15.35
C GLU A 57 -8.95 -4.11 -14.82
N LYS A 58 -9.54 -3.25 -15.67
CA LYS A 58 -10.95 -2.95 -15.48
C LYS A 58 -11.59 -4.33 -15.38
N PRO A 59 -12.09 -4.75 -14.23
CA PRO A 59 -12.70 -6.07 -14.15
C PRO A 59 -13.79 -6.05 -15.19
N SER A 60 -13.75 -7.02 -16.07
CA SER A 60 -14.96 -7.33 -16.84
C SER A 60 -16.09 -7.40 -15.83
N LEU A 61 -17.20 -6.79 -16.09
CA LEU A 61 -18.41 -6.60 -15.24
C LEU A 61 -19.00 -7.88 -14.63
N ARG A 62 -18.27 -8.96 -14.39
CA ARG A 62 -18.81 -10.28 -14.08
C ARG A 62 -18.21 -11.04 -12.89
N THR A 63 -17.25 -10.48 -12.16
CA THR A 63 -16.92 -10.97 -10.82
C THR A 63 -17.03 -9.81 -9.86
N ALA A 64 -17.98 -9.86 -8.93
CA ALA A 64 -18.08 -8.87 -7.86
C ALA A 64 -16.71 -8.82 -7.16
N ARG A 65 -15.98 -7.70 -7.32
CA ARG A 65 -14.78 -7.48 -6.53
C ARG A 65 -15.19 -7.58 -5.07
N ALA A 66 -14.41 -8.31 -4.28
CA ALA A 66 -14.56 -8.21 -2.85
C ALA A 66 -14.49 -6.73 -2.47
N ALA A 67 -15.40 -6.26 -1.66
CA ALA A 67 -15.41 -4.90 -1.17
C ALA A 67 -15.54 -4.92 0.34
N ILE A 68 -14.83 -4.03 0.99
CA ILE A 68 -14.99 -3.77 2.43
C ILE A 68 -15.65 -2.41 2.62
N GLN A 69 -16.31 -2.23 3.75
CA GLN A 69 -16.89 -0.93 4.11
C GLN A 69 -15.85 -0.10 4.86
N VAL A 70 -15.71 1.17 4.49
CA VAL A 70 -14.90 2.15 5.20
C VAL A 70 -15.73 3.39 5.40
N ALA A 71 -16.13 3.69 6.62
CA ALA A 71 -17.03 4.80 6.96
C ALA A 71 -18.32 4.82 6.09
N GLY A 72 -18.89 3.65 5.80
CA GLY A 72 -20.09 3.51 4.97
C GLY A 72 -19.85 3.63 3.46
N VAL A 73 -18.60 3.73 3.02
CA VAL A 73 -18.22 3.73 1.61
C VAL A 73 -17.66 2.36 1.23
N PRO A 74 -18.20 1.69 0.19
CA PRO A 74 -17.64 0.44 -0.30
C PRO A 74 -16.29 0.70 -1.00
N ILE A 75 -15.25 0.08 -0.50
CA ILE A 75 -13.89 0.16 -1.06
C ILE A 75 -13.58 -1.15 -1.78
N PRO A 76 -13.25 -1.11 -3.06
CA PRO A 76 -12.85 -2.31 -3.78
C PRO A 76 -11.53 -2.87 -3.21
N VAL A 77 -11.41 -4.20 -3.19
CA VAL A 77 -10.15 -4.89 -2.84
C VAL A 77 -9.60 -5.53 -4.12
N PRO A 78 -8.34 -5.27 -4.52
CA PRO A 78 -7.38 -4.37 -3.87
C PRO A 78 -7.74 -2.89 -3.97
N GLY A 79 -7.36 -2.11 -2.95
CA GLY A 79 -7.51 -0.66 -2.90
C GLY A 79 -6.39 0.01 -2.11
N HIS A 80 -5.90 1.15 -2.61
CA HIS A 80 -4.87 1.97 -1.96
C HIS A 80 -5.36 3.41 -1.86
N LEU A 81 -5.67 3.83 -0.63
CA LEU A 81 -6.35 5.08 -0.34
C LEU A 81 -5.49 6.00 0.52
N ALA A 82 -5.55 7.29 0.26
CA ALA A 82 -5.09 8.28 1.22
C ALA A 82 -6.25 8.79 2.06
N THR A 83 -5.98 9.13 3.32
CA THR A 83 -6.87 9.89 4.19
C THR A 83 -6.09 11.04 4.81
N PHE A 84 -6.76 12.13 5.10
CA PHE A 84 -6.15 13.36 5.55
C PHE A 84 -6.79 13.80 6.85
N TYR A 85 -5.98 14.19 7.84
CA TYR A 85 -6.46 14.67 9.12
C TYR A 85 -5.70 15.92 9.57
N SER A 86 -6.35 16.73 10.39
CA SER A 86 -5.78 17.96 10.98
C SER A 86 -5.78 17.96 12.51
N SER A 87 -6.19 16.85 13.12
CA SER A 87 -6.25 16.69 14.58
C SER A 87 -6.07 15.23 14.98
N ASP A 88 -5.67 14.99 16.25
CA ASP A 88 -5.50 13.63 16.75
C ASP A 88 -6.82 12.84 16.79
N ALA A 89 -7.94 13.52 17.05
CA ALA A 89 -9.26 12.92 16.94
C ALA A 89 -9.58 12.53 15.48
N GLY A 90 -9.22 13.37 14.50
CA GLY A 90 -9.34 13.06 13.08
C GLY A 90 -8.51 11.87 12.66
N ARG A 91 -7.27 11.74 13.19
CA ARG A 91 -6.39 10.59 12.98
C ARG A 91 -7.09 9.27 13.29
N MET A 92 -7.82 9.19 14.41
CA MET A 92 -8.42 7.94 14.89
C MET A 92 -9.78 7.64 14.28
N ARG A 93 -10.49 8.66 13.81
CA ARG A 93 -11.90 8.57 13.43
C ARG A 93 -12.21 7.53 12.35
N LEU A 94 -11.33 7.39 11.37
CA LEU A 94 -11.51 6.44 10.27
C LEU A 94 -10.74 5.14 10.51
N THR A 95 -9.51 5.24 10.95
CA THR A 95 -8.57 4.11 10.96
C THR A 95 -8.81 3.15 12.12
N VAL A 96 -9.24 3.64 13.31
CA VAL A 96 -9.59 2.74 14.41
C VAL A 96 -10.82 1.87 14.08
N PRO A 97 -11.96 2.41 13.61
CA PRO A 97 -13.08 1.58 13.16
C PRO A 97 -12.70 0.62 12.01
N PHE A 98 -11.85 1.07 11.08
CA PHE A 98 -11.39 0.24 9.97
C PHE A 98 -10.60 -0.98 10.44
N LEU A 99 -9.65 -0.79 11.36
CA LEU A 99 -8.90 -1.89 11.97
C LEU A 99 -9.79 -2.78 12.83
N ALA A 100 -10.63 -2.18 13.68
CA ALA A 100 -11.52 -2.89 14.59
C ALA A 100 -12.49 -3.82 13.84
N GLU A 101 -13.06 -3.36 12.75
CA GLU A 101 -13.93 -4.19 11.90
C GLU A 101 -13.16 -5.36 11.27
N GLY A 102 -11.92 -5.12 10.82
CA GLY A 102 -11.02 -6.16 10.31
C GLY A 102 -10.76 -7.23 11.36
N LEU A 103 -10.38 -6.83 12.56
CA LEU A 103 -10.10 -7.75 13.68
C LEU A 103 -11.34 -8.58 14.07
N ARG A 104 -12.52 -7.95 14.13
CA ARG A 104 -13.78 -8.69 14.39
C ARG A 104 -14.12 -9.68 13.28
N SER A 105 -13.77 -9.33 12.04
CA SER A 105 -13.96 -10.19 10.87
C SER A 105 -12.83 -11.21 10.67
N ARG A 106 -11.87 -11.29 11.60
CA ARG A 106 -10.68 -12.14 11.55
C ARG A 106 -9.82 -11.91 10.30
N GLN A 107 -9.78 -10.67 9.82
CA GLN A 107 -8.93 -10.24 8.71
C GLN A 107 -7.58 -9.77 9.26
N PRO A 108 -6.44 -10.19 8.70
CA PRO A 108 -5.13 -9.68 9.08
C PRO A 108 -5.06 -8.16 8.97
N CYS A 109 -4.62 -7.52 10.05
CA CYS A 109 -4.49 -6.08 10.15
C CYS A 109 -3.03 -5.69 10.39
N PHE A 110 -2.51 -4.80 9.56
CA PHE A 110 -1.18 -4.23 9.72
C PHE A 110 -1.27 -2.75 10.04
N LEU A 111 -0.45 -2.30 10.96
CA LEU A 111 -0.34 -0.90 11.33
C LEU A 111 1.13 -0.47 11.30
N ALA A 112 1.49 0.40 10.35
CA ALA A 112 2.82 0.98 10.22
C ALA A 112 2.86 2.38 10.82
N ALA A 113 3.61 2.54 11.90
CA ALA A 113 3.84 3.81 12.58
C ALA A 113 5.06 3.72 13.49
N THR A 114 5.51 4.83 14.08
CA THR A 114 6.51 4.84 15.14
C THR A 114 5.93 4.36 16.47
N ASP A 115 6.77 3.87 17.37
CA ASP A 115 6.36 3.24 18.63
C ASP A 115 5.45 4.11 19.51
N ASP A 116 5.67 5.41 19.53
CA ASP A 116 4.86 6.37 20.27
C ASP A 116 3.42 6.45 19.73
N VAL A 117 3.28 6.46 18.42
CA VAL A 117 1.97 6.47 17.74
C VAL A 117 1.31 5.09 17.80
N LEU A 118 2.08 4.00 17.67
CA LEU A 118 1.55 2.64 17.84
C LEU A 118 0.86 2.48 19.20
N LYS A 119 1.47 2.96 20.30
CA LYS A 119 0.85 2.93 21.63
C LYS A 119 -0.52 3.62 21.68
N VAL A 120 -0.68 4.73 20.98
CA VAL A 120 -1.96 5.45 20.92
C VAL A 120 -3.01 4.64 20.19
N TYR A 121 -2.66 4.01 19.07
CA TYR A 121 -3.56 3.13 18.35
C TYR A 121 -3.94 1.88 19.14
N MET A 122 -2.97 1.23 19.78
CA MET A 122 -3.22 0.05 20.63
C MET A 122 -4.21 0.38 21.74
N LYS A 123 -4.02 1.50 22.45
CA LYS A 123 -4.96 1.95 23.48
C LYS A 123 -6.36 2.26 22.91
N ALA A 124 -6.43 2.82 21.72
CA ALA A 124 -7.72 3.09 21.06
C ALA A 124 -8.44 1.81 20.64
N LEU A 125 -7.70 0.79 20.18
CA LEU A 125 -8.24 -0.52 19.81
C LEU A 125 -8.66 -1.34 21.03
N GLU A 126 -7.93 -1.26 22.15
CA GLU A 126 -8.27 -1.90 23.42
C GLU A 126 -9.65 -1.46 23.94
N ASN A 127 -10.03 -0.20 23.66
CA ASN A 127 -11.33 0.36 24.03
C ASN A 127 -12.46 0.02 23.04
N GLN A 128 -12.20 -0.82 22.02
CA GLN A 128 -13.23 -1.23 21.08
C GLN A 128 -13.92 -2.51 21.54
N ASP A 129 -15.24 -2.50 21.55
CA ASP A 129 -16.04 -3.67 21.92
C ASP A 129 -15.71 -4.89 21.05
N GLY A 130 -15.57 -6.05 21.70
CA GLY A 130 -15.32 -7.32 21.02
C GLY A 130 -13.88 -7.52 20.53
N ILE A 131 -12.92 -6.71 20.98
CA ILE A 131 -11.50 -6.89 20.68
C ILE A 131 -10.74 -7.22 21.97
N ASP A 132 -10.12 -8.40 22.00
CA ASP A 132 -9.07 -8.73 22.95
C ASP A 132 -7.72 -8.43 22.31
N LEU A 133 -7.14 -7.28 22.68
CA LEU A 133 -5.90 -6.79 22.06
C LEU A 133 -4.75 -7.79 22.24
N ASN A 134 -4.63 -8.42 23.43
CA ASN A 134 -3.57 -9.39 23.68
C ASN A 134 -3.71 -10.63 22.77
N GLN A 135 -4.94 -11.11 22.60
CA GLN A 135 -5.22 -12.26 21.76
C GLN A 135 -4.94 -11.95 20.28
N VAL A 136 -5.39 -10.81 19.76
CA VAL A 136 -5.20 -10.49 18.34
C VAL A 136 -3.74 -10.22 17.98
N VAL A 137 -2.95 -9.66 18.91
CA VAL A 137 -1.50 -9.51 18.73
C VAL A 137 -0.78 -10.85 18.83
N ALA A 138 -1.08 -11.67 19.86
CA ALA A 138 -0.44 -12.97 20.06
C ALA A 138 -0.73 -13.96 18.90
N SER A 139 -1.90 -13.84 18.26
CA SER A 139 -2.27 -14.66 17.09
C SER A 139 -1.71 -14.16 15.77
N GLY A 140 -1.04 -13.00 15.73
CA GLY A 140 -0.57 -12.35 14.49
C GLY A 140 -1.69 -11.72 13.66
N LEU A 141 -2.93 -11.68 14.18
CA LEU A 141 -4.05 -11.03 13.48
C LEU A 141 -3.89 -9.51 13.40
N LEU A 142 -3.22 -8.92 14.40
CA LEU A 142 -2.78 -7.53 14.41
C LEU A 142 -1.26 -7.48 14.50
N SER A 143 -0.61 -6.97 13.46
CA SER A 143 0.82 -6.73 13.41
C SER A 143 1.12 -5.23 13.41
N ALA A 144 1.87 -4.77 14.40
CA ALA A 144 2.39 -3.41 14.45
C ALA A 144 3.83 -3.41 13.93
N VAL A 145 4.09 -2.61 12.91
CA VAL A 145 5.37 -2.61 12.20
C VAL A 145 6.02 -1.24 12.27
N GLY A 146 7.22 -1.21 12.83
CA GLY A 146 8.16 -0.10 12.70
C GLY A 146 9.42 -0.60 12.01
N PHE A 147 10.03 0.20 11.16
CA PHE A 147 11.32 -0.10 10.56
C PHE A 147 12.13 1.17 10.35
N ASP A 148 13.43 1.12 10.68
CA ASP A 148 14.36 2.23 10.54
C ASP A 148 15.20 2.09 9.27
N GLY A 149 15.57 3.24 8.67
CA GLY A 149 16.48 3.28 7.54
C GLY A 149 15.96 2.55 6.30
N ALA A 150 14.65 2.62 6.05
CA ALA A 150 14.04 1.97 4.91
C ALA A 150 14.48 2.60 3.60
N THR A 151 14.87 1.74 2.66
CA THR A 151 14.85 2.09 1.22
C THR A 151 13.55 1.59 0.62
N VAL A 152 13.13 2.18 -0.50
CA VAL A 152 11.92 1.72 -1.23
C VAL A 152 11.93 0.21 -1.42
N ASP A 153 13.04 -0.35 -1.89
CA ASP A 153 13.13 -1.79 -2.17
C ASP A 153 13.00 -2.66 -0.92
N ARG A 154 13.61 -2.24 0.19
CA ARG A 154 13.50 -2.99 1.45
C ARG A 154 12.08 -2.94 2.02
N ALA A 155 11.45 -1.75 1.98
CA ALA A 155 10.07 -1.58 2.45
C ALA A 155 9.08 -2.39 1.60
N ILE A 156 9.21 -2.36 0.28
CA ILE A 156 8.36 -3.17 -0.62
C ILE A 156 8.58 -4.66 -0.40
N ALA A 157 9.85 -5.11 -0.30
CA ALA A 157 10.14 -6.52 -0.06
C ALA A 157 9.59 -7.01 1.29
N HIS A 158 9.63 -6.16 2.33
CA HIS A 158 9.04 -6.46 3.62
C HIS A 158 7.53 -6.68 3.48
N TRP A 159 6.78 -5.73 2.93
CA TRP A 159 5.33 -5.86 2.77
C TRP A 159 4.91 -7.03 1.86
N GLU A 160 5.67 -7.30 0.80
CA GLU A 160 5.44 -8.49 -0.04
C GLU A 160 5.58 -9.78 0.77
N GLY A 161 6.56 -9.85 1.67
CA GLY A 161 6.76 -10.99 2.59
C GLY A 161 5.59 -11.16 3.55
N GLU A 162 5.25 -10.09 4.28
CA GLU A 162 4.14 -10.09 5.25
C GLU A 162 2.81 -10.51 4.61
N PHE A 163 2.48 -9.92 3.45
CA PHE A 163 1.23 -10.25 2.75
C PHE A 163 1.20 -11.67 2.21
N ALA A 164 2.33 -12.16 1.68
CA ALA A 164 2.43 -13.53 1.20
C ALA A 164 2.31 -14.54 2.36
N GLU A 165 2.88 -14.24 3.51
CA GLU A 165 2.82 -15.09 4.69
C GLU A 165 1.37 -15.26 5.17
N VAL A 166 0.65 -14.18 5.45
CA VAL A 166 -0.74 -14.28 5.94
C VAL A 166 -1.67 -14.94 4.92
N LEU A 167 -1.46 -14.69 3.62
CA LEU A 167 -2.25 -15.33 2.56
C LEU A 167 -1.97 -16.85 2.45
N SER A 168 -0.78 -17.30 2.83
CA SER A 168 -0.47 -18.73 2.87
C SER A 168 -1.29 -19.49 3.91
N HIS A 169 -1.84 -18.80 4.92
CA HIS A 169 -2.73 -19.32 5.95
C HIS A 169 -4.22 -19.34 5.52
N GLY A 170 -4.54 -18.91 4.29
CA GLY A 170 -5.90 -18.97 3.74
C GLY A 170 -6.74 -17.73 3.95
N GLU A 171 -6.13 -16.63 4.37
CA GLU A 171 -6.80 -15.35 4.56
C GLU A 171 -7.21 -14.73 3.21
N SER A 172 -8.35 -14.04 3.19
CA SER A 172 -8.95 -13.57 1.93
C SER A 172 -8.82 -12.06 1.72
N VAL A 173 -8.66 -11.27 2.78
CA VAL A 173 -8.54 -9.81 2.74
C VAL A 173 -7.57 -9.35 3.82
N ILE A 174 -6.67 -8.46 3.45
CA ILE A 174 -5.71 -7.81 4.36
C ILE A 174 -6.14 -6.36 4.57
N ARG A 175 -6.07 -5.86 5.79
CA ARG A 175 -6.21 -4.44 6.11
C ARG A 175 -4.87 -3.86 6.51
N HIS A 176 -4.48 -2.76 5.88
CA HIS A 176 -3.22 -2.09 6.18
C HIS A 176 -3.44 -0.61 6.42
N VAL A 177 -2.87 -0.08 7.49
CA VAL A 177 -2.83 1.36 7.81
C VAL A 177 -1.38 1.81 7.91
N GLY A 178 -0.99 2.79 7.12
CA GLY A 178 0.27 3.52 7.22
C GLY A 178 0.03 4.92 7.80
N GLU A 179 0.60 5.22 8.95
CA GLU A 179 0.57 6.57 9.51
C GLU A 179 1.76 7.38 8.94
N MET A 180 1.52 8.13 7.88
CA MET A 180 2.57 8.64 6.99
C MET A 180 3.38 9.79 7.59
N ALA A 181 2.85 10.54 8.54
CA ALA A 181 3.62 11.54 9.27
C ALA A 181 4.77 10.90 10.09
N THR A 182 4.59 9.68 10.55
CA THR A 182 5.62 8.91 11.26
C THR A 182 6.40 7.98 10.32
N VAL A 183 5.72 7.33 9.37
CA VAL A 183 6.35 6.46 8.36
C VAL A 183 7.41 7.22 7.54
N ARG A 184 7.20 8.51 7.23
CA ARG A 184 8.22 9.30 6.53
C ARG A 184 9.57 9.37 7.26
N ARG A 185 9.56 9.26 8.60
CA ARG A 185 10.79 9.26 9.42
C ARG A 185 11.59 7.96 9.27
N MET A 186 10.97 6.92 8.76
CA MET A 186 11.61 5.64 8.46
C MET A 186 12.41 5.68 7.15
N PHE A 187 12.20 6.72 6.32
CA PHE A 187 12.89 6.92 5.05
C PHE A 187 13.95 8.02 5.14
N PRO A 188 15.00 7.96 4.33
CA PRO A 188 16.04 8.99 4.30
C PRO A 188 15.56 10.40 3.93
N SER A 189 14.43 10.47 3.21
CA SER A 189 13.82 11.72 2.79
C SER A 189 12.34 11.54 2.47
N GLU A 190 11.59 12.65 2.44
CA GLU A 190 10.20 12.67 1.98
C GLU A 190 10.06 12.21 0.52
N ASP A 191 11.03 12.57 -0.33
CA ASP A 191 11.06 12.09 -1.72
C ASP A 191 11.16 10.57 -1.82
N GLU A 192 11.92 9.94 -0.94
CA GLU A 192 12.05 8.48 -0.92
C GLU A 192 10.76 7.82 -0.40
N MET A 193 10.13 8.40 0.62
CA MET A 193 8.80 7.97 1.07
C MET A 193 7.76 8.08 -0.05
N LEU A 194 7.73 9.19 -0.78
CA LEU A 194 6.77 9.37 -1.89
C LEU A 194 7.04 8.42 -3.07
N ARG A 195 8.31 8.01 -3.29
CA ARG A 195 8.63 6.92 -4.22
C ARG A 195 8.15 5.56 -3.71
N PHE A 196 8.25 5.35 -2.41
CA PHE A 196 7.67 4.15 -1.79
C PHE A 196 6.16 4.09 -2.01
N GLU A 197 5.41 5.17 -1.80
CA GLU A 197 3.97 5.22 -2.04
C GLU A 197 3.59 4.80 -3.47
N GLN A 198 4.33 5.31 -4.48
CA GLN A 198 4.11 4.92 -5.87
C GLN A 198 4.42 3.45 -6.14
N ALA A 199 5.48 2.91 -5.55
CA ALA A 199 5.84 1.51 -5.69
C ALA A 199 4.87 0.61 -4.91
N TYR A 200 4.39 1.09 -3.76
CA TYR A 200 3.42 0.41 -2.93
C TYR A 200 2.05 0.30 -3.63
N ASP A 201 1.58 1.35 -4.31
CA ASP A 201 0.35 1.28 -5.12
C ASP A 201 0.42 0.14 -6.16
N VAL A 202 1.52 0.07 -6.90
CA VAL A 202 1.73 -1.01 -7.89
C VAL A 202 1.78 -2.38 -7.21
N MET A 203 2.42 -2.49 -6.05
CA MET A 203 2.52 -3.75 -5.30
C MET A 203 1.15 -4.18 -4.75
N CYS A 204 0.38 -3.27 -4.15
CA CYS A 204 -0.94 -3.52 -3.59
C CYS A 204 -1.91 -4.17 -4.58
N ARG A 205 -1.85 -3.79 -5.87
CA ARG A 205 -2.73 -4.34 -6.92
C ARG A 205 -2.61 -5.85 -7.11
N ARG A 206 -1.59 -6.48 -6.54
CA ARG A 206 -1.30 -7.90 -6.65
C ARG A 206 -1.79 -8.72 -5.47
N TYR A 207 -2.26 -8.06 -4.41
CA TYR A 207 -2.70 -8.67 -3.17
C TYR A 207 -4.13 -8.25 -2.84
N PRO A 208 -4.93 -9.08 -2.16
CA PRO A 208 -6.26 -8.71 -1.71
C PRO A 208 -6.18 -7.77 -0.49
N VAL A 209 -5.56 -6.62 -0.66
CA VAL A 209 -5.31 -5.66 0.41
C VAL A 209 -6.16 -4.40 0.25
N ALA A 210 -6.74 -3.93 1.35
CA ALA A 210 -7.25 -2.57 1.48
C ALA A 210 -6.27 -1.77 2.36
N ALA A 211 -5.57 -0.85 1.74
CA ALA A 211 -4.58 -0.01 2.41
C ALA A 211 -5.08 1.42 2.55
N ILE A 212 -4.87 2.00 3.72
CA ILE A 212 -5.12 3.40 4.04
C ILE A 212 -3.81 4.06 4.46
N CYS A 213 -3.30 4.97 3.65
CA CYS A 213 -2.18 5.84 3.98
C CYS A 213 -2.71 7.16 4.54
N GLN A 214 -2.38 7.47 5.78
CA GLN A 214 -2.99 8.54 6.56
C GLN A 214 -2.00 9.69 6.75
N TYR A 215 -2.40 10.89 6.35
CA TYR A 215 -1.54 12.07 6.29
C TYR A 215 -2.00 13.17 7.24
N ASP A 216 -1.09 13.65 8.08
CA ASP A 216 -1.30 14.85 8.90
C ASP A 216 -1.04 16.10 8.05
N VAL A 217 -2.10 16.83 7.70
CA VAL A 217 -1.97 18.03 6.84
C VAL A 217 -1.18 19.17 7.50
N ARG A 218 -0.90 19.09 8.79
CA ARG A 218 -0.06 20.05 9.52
C ARG A 218 1.44 19.81 9.28
N GLU A 219 1.81 18.61 8.83
CA GLU A 219 3.20 18.17 8.67
C GLU A 219 3.66 18.05 7.21
N PHE A 220 2.74 18.10 6.25
CA PHE A 220 3.05 18.04 4.82
C PHE A 220 2.68 19.35 4.13
N ASP A 221 3.55 19.85 3.26
CA ASP A 221 3.25 21.03 2.47
C ASP A 221 2.30 20.73 1.28
N GLY A 222 1.82 21.76 0.61
CA GLY A 222 0.89 21.62 -0.50
C GLY A 222 1.46 20.86 -1.69
N ILE A 223 2.78 20.89 -1.90
CA ILE A 223 3.45 20.15 -2.99
C ILE A 223 3.48 18.66 -2.66
N ALA A 224 3.84 18.31 -1.44
CA ALA A 224 3.80 16.95 -0.94
C ALA A 224 2.37 16.38 -1.03
N MET A 225 1.37 17.15 -0.59
CA MET A 225 -0.04 16.73 -0.66
C MET A 225 -0.51 16.47 -2.09
N LEU A 226 -0.11 17.30 -3.06
CA LEU A 226 -0.42 17.06 -4.48
C LEU A 226 0.23 15.77 -5.00
N ARG A 227 1.45 15.45 -4.56
CA ARG A 227 2.15 14.22 -4.92
C ARG A 227 1.49 13.00 -4.29
N VAL A 228 1.03 13.12 -3.03
CA VAL A 228 0.24 12.10 -2.34
C VAL A 228 -1.03 11.79 -3.11
N LEU A 229 -1.81 12.81 -3.47
CA LEU A 229 -3.04 12.61 -4.26
C LEU A 229 -2.77 11.88 -5.59
N LYS A 230 -1.65 12.18 -6.26
CA LYS A 230 -1.24 11.50 -7.49
C LYS A 230 -0.84 10.04 -7.28
N ALA A 231 -0.34 9.70 -6.08
CA ALA A 231 0.03 8.32 -5.72
C ALA A 231 -1.19 7.45 -5.34
N HIS A 232 -2.35 8.08 -5.10
CA HIS A 232 -3.57 7.40 -4.65
C HIS A 232 -4.74 7.64 -5.64
N PRO A 233 -4.68 7.10 -6.86
CA PRO A 233 -5.68 7.37 -7.89
C PRO A 233 -7.08 6.88 -7.52
N ASP A 234 -7.20 5.87 -6.67
CA ASP A 234 -8.48 5.30 -6.22
C ASP A 234 -9.36 6.32 -5.48
N LEU A 235 -8.78 7.36 -4.88
CA LEU A 235 -9.52 8.42 -4.21
C LEU A 235 -10.46 9.19 -5.15
N PHE A 236 -10.09 9.33 -6.41
CA PHE A 236 -10.89 10.10 -7.37
C PHE A 236 -12.16 9.37 -7.82
N GLU A 237 -12.24 8.07 -7.56
CA GLU A 237 -13.44 7.25 -7.84
C GLU A 237 -14.41 7.23 -6.64
N LEU A 238 -14.01 7.82 -5.51
CA LEU A 238 -14.73 7.79 -4.24
C LEU A 238 -15.21 9.18 -3.82
N ARG A 239 -16.06 9.23 -2.78
CA ARG A 239 -16.46 10.49 -2.15
C ARG A 239 -15.30 11.02 -1.31
N LEU A 240 -14.42 11.79 -1.93
CA LEU A 240 -13.18 12.30 -1.31
C LEU A 240 -13.42 12.92 0.08
N ALA A 241 -14.53 13.66 0.27
CA ALA A 241 -14.85 14.30 1.53
C ALA A 241 -14.94 13.34 2.72
N THR A 242 -15.23 12.06 2.50
CA THR A 242 -15.26 11.02 3.54
C THR A 242 -13.86 10.77 4.13
N PHE A 243 -12.81 11.03 3.36
CA PHE A 243 -11.41 10.79 3.72
C PHE A 243 -10.67 12.04 4.23
N LEU A 244 -11.40 13.16 4.35
CA LEU A 244 -10.92 14.39 4.97
C LEU A 244 -11.41 14.46 6.43
N ASN A 245 -10.48 14.47 7.40
CA ASN A 245 -10.77 14.34 8.83
C ASN A 245 -10.13 15.46 9.67
#